data_4cd73645e333e69dbb369e65217da847
#
_entry.id   4cd73645e333e69dbb369e65217da847
#
_cell.length_a   1.000
_cell.length_b   1.000
_cell.length_c   1.000
_cell.angle_alpha   90.00
_cell.angle_beta   90.00
_cell.angle_gamma   90.00
#
_symmetry.space_group_name_H-M   'P 1'
#
loop_
_entity.id
_entity.type
_entity.pdbx_description
1 polymer ?
#
loop_
_entity_poly.entity_id
_entity_poly.type
_entity_poly.pdbx_seq_one_letter_code
_entity_poly.pdbx_strand_id
1 'polypeptide(L)'
;TKGKGSDNIKKLREYLSKSNELEPNVKNWASNIYDDYHSFQKGVDISKKYDPEFVSTNFNSQNLSELIKTRRSVRYFKKQSIDESILKEIFDVVNWAPNSCNRQAIKLFVKSNSSEEIKELMKLNNGATCMNVPPVFVSICFDTKGLVLPIEREVAYIDSGLGLQNLILMAHSKGIATCVLNWTHAKQSQEDSLRKKLNIDKYHLIIANMVMGYPSKGSPIPTRSNLKDFVIWR
;
A
#
# COMPACT_ATOMS: atom_id res chain seq x y z
N THR A 1 26.29 20.73 -0.80
CA THR A 1 27.46 21.37 -0.15
C THR A 1 28.29 20.29 0.54
N LYS A 2 29.62 20.29 0.35
CA LYS A 2 30.54 19.35 1.02
C LYS A 2 30.29 19.39 2.55
N GLY A 3 30.26 18.22 3.18
CA GLY A 3 30.01 18.05 4.61
C GLY A 3 28.54 17.95 5.04
N LYS A 4 27.58 18.35 4.20
CA LYS A 4 26.16 18.19 4.51
C LYS A 4 25.81 16.69 4.48
N GLY A 5 25.12 16.20 5.52
CA GLY A 5 24.74 14.78 5.64
C GLY A 5 25.77 13.88 6.34
N SER A 6 26.87 14.41 6.85
CA SER A 6 27.92 13.63 7.51
C SER A 6 27.40 12.76 8.67
N ASP A 7 26.44 13.26 9.46
CA ASP A 7 25.86 12.51 10.58
C ASP A 7 24.99 11.37 10.13
N ASN A 8 24.25 11.55 9.02
CA ASN A 8 23.45 10.48 8.42
C ASN A 8 24.34 9.37 7.85
N ILE A 9 25.47 9.74 7.24
CA ILE A 9 26.45 8.77 6.72
C ILE A 9 27.14 7.99 7.86
N LYS A 10 27.45 8.63 8.99
CA LYS A 10 27.95 7.92 10.18
C LYS A 10 26.95 6.87 10.68
N LYS A 11 25.67 7.26 10.82
CA LYS A 11 24.57 6.34 11.18
C LYS A 11 24.42 5.21 10.17
N LEU A 12 24.50 5.52 8.88
CA LEU A 12 24.43 4.51 7.82
C LEU A 12 25.59 3.49 7.94
N ARG A 13 26.81 3.95 8.21
CA ARG A 13 27.96 3.08 8.44
C ARG A 13 27.77 2.17 9.65
N GLU A 14 27.29 2.70 10.77
CA GLU A 14 27.00 1.92 11.98
C GLU A 14 25.92 0.86 11.69
N TYR A 15 24.90 1.23 10.93
CA TYR A 15 23.83 0.31 10.52
C TYR A 15 24.38 -0.82 9.64
N LEU A 16 25.19 -0.51 8.62
CA LEU A 16 25.83 -1.49 7.76
C LEU A 16 26.78 -2.43 8.51
N SER A 17 27.49 -1.94 9.55
CA SER A 17 28.41 -2.77 10.34
C SER A 17 27.70 -3.75 11.27
N LYS A 18 26.46 -3.47 11.68
CA LYS A 18 25.67 -4.30 12.60
C LYS A 18 24.72 -5.25 11.90
N SER A 19 24.59 -5.18 10.58
CA SER A 19 23.50 -5.78 9.81
C SER A 19 23.88 -7.08 9.13
N ASN A 20 24.01 -8.16 9.90
CA ASN A 20 23.96 -9.53 9.33
C ASN A 20 22.53 -9.93 8.88
N GLU A 21 21.53 -9.12 9.19
CA GLU A 21 20.08 -9.39 8.98
C GLU A 21 19.45 -8.56 7.85
N LEU A 22 20.21 -7.71 7.14
CA LEU A 22 19.67 -6.93 6.04
C LEU A 22 19.49 -7.76 4.77
N GLU A 23 18.35 -7.59 4.14
CA GLU A 23 18.14 -8.09 2.79
C GLU A 23 19.26 -7.62 1.84
N PRO A 24 19.81 -8.49 0.97
CA PRO A 24 20.97 -8.18 0.14
C PRO A 24 20.82 -6.92 -0.72
N ASN A 25 19.62 -6.68 -1.28
CA ASN A 25 19.31 -5.50 -2.07
C ASN A 25 19.37 -4.20 -1.24
N VAL A 26 18.89 -4.22 -0.01
CA VAL A 26 18.92 -3.07 0.92
C VAL A 26 20.36 -2.78 1.32
N LYS A 27 21.14 -3.82 1.62
CA LYS A 27 22.56 -3.70 1.97
C LYS A 27 23.37 -3.12 0.80
N ASN A 28 23.17 -3.61 -0.42
CA ASN A 28 23.83 -3.11 -1.62
C ASN A 28 23.48 -1.64 -1.89
N TRP A 29 22.20 -1.29 -1.79
CA TRP A 29 21.74 0.10 -1.93
C TRP A 29 22.41 1.02 -0.90
N ALA A 30 22.41 0.63 0.37
CA ALA A 30 23.00 1.40 1.45
C ALA A 30 24.53 1.57 1.29
N SER A 31 25.24 0.52 0.84
CA SER A 31 26.67 0.57 0.54
C SER A 31 26.94 1.54 -0.62
N ASN A 32 26.16 1.48 -1.68
CA ASN A 32 26.30 2.39 -2.81
C ASN A 32 26.13 3.87 -2.40
N ILE A 33 25.12 4.19 -1.57
CA ILE A 33 24.93 5.55 -1.03
C ILE A 33 26.14 6.00 -0.20
N TYR A 34 26.69 5.11 0.61
CA TYR A 34 27.89 5.39 1.40
C TYR A 34 29.09 5.73 0.52
N ASP A 35 29.35 4.92 -0.49
CA ASP A 35 30.47 5.09 -1.43
C ASP A 35 30.31 6.35 -2.29
N ASP A 36 29.10 6.62 -2.77
CA ASP A 36 28.78 7.82 -3.54
C ASP A 36 28.98 9.09 -2.72
N TYR A 37 28.57 9.10 -1.44
CA TYR A 37 28.82 10.23 -0.56
C TYR A 37 30.32 10.52 -0.45
N HIS A 38 31.15 9.49 -0.23
CA HIS A 38 32.60 9.66 -0.13
C HIS A 38 33.23 10.10 -1.45
N SER A 39 32.76 9.59 -2.57
CA SER A 39 33.18 10.01 -3.90
C SER A 39 32.87 11.49 -4.16
N PHE A 40 31.66 11.94 -3.82
CA PHE A 40 31.27 13.33 -3.87
C PHE A 40 32.14 14.24 -2.99
N GLN A 41 32.47 13.81 -1.74
CA GLN A 41 33.35 14.57 -0.85
C GLN A 41 34.75 14.73 -1.44
N LYS A 42 35.23 13.75 -2.21
CA LYS A 42 36.50 13.81 -2.93
C LYS A 42 36.46 14.64 -4.22
N GLY A 43 35.30 15.15 -4.61
CA GLY A 43 35.09 15.99 -5.79
C GLY A 43 34.74 15.22 -7.07
N VAL A 44 34.39 13.93 -6.95
CA VAL A 44 33.88 13.16 -8.10
C VAL A 44 32.46 13.67 -8.41
N ASP A 45 32.19 13.94 -9.69
CA ASP A 45 30.85 14.30 -10.14
C ASP A 45 29.95 13.06 -10.21
N ILE A 46 28.99 13.00 -9.32
CA ILE A 46 27.98 11.96 -9.26
C ILE A 46 26.58 12.47 -9.67
N SER A 47 26.50 13.71 -10.18
CA SER A 47 25.21 14.37 -10.49
C SER A 47 24.36 13.55 -11.45
N LYS A 48 24.95 13.00 -12.51
CA LYS A 48 24.23 12.17 -13.50
C LYS A 48 23.57 10.93 -12.91
N LYS A 49 24.07 10.43 -11.80
CA LYS A 49 23.47 9.27 -11.11
C LYS A 49 22.20 9.64 -10.36
N TYR A 50 22.12 10.90 -9.87
CA TYR A 50 21.06 11.39 -9.01
C TYR A 50 20.16 12.46 -9.65
N ASP A 51 20.37 12.71 -10.94
CA ASP A 51 19.55 13.59 -11.76
C ASP A 51 19.10 12.83 -13.04
N PRO A 52 18.28 11.79 -12.87
CA PRO A 52 17.79 11.02 -14.00
C PRO A 52 16.83 11.87 -14.83
N GLU A 53 16.88 11.69 -16.15
CA GLU A 53 15.88 12.26 -17.03
C GLU A 53 14.46 11.79 -16.68
N PHE A 54 13.48 12.68 -16.86
CA PHE A 54 12.07 12.31 -16.66
C PHE A 54 11.68 11.21 -17.66
N VAL A 55 11.27 10.06 -17.13
CA VAL A 55 10.81 8.94 -17.95
C VAL A 55 9.33 9.12 -18.24
N SER A 56 8.99 9.47 -19.48
CA SER A 56 7.61 9.43 -19.95
C SER A 56 7.22 8.01 -20.34
N THR A 57 5.95 7.67 -20.19
CA THR A 57 5.42 6.39 -20.64
C THR A 57 4.59 6.56 -21.89
N ASN A 58 4.68 5.60 -22.82
CA ASN A 58 3.80 5.54 -24.00
C ASN A 58 2.44 4.88 -23.69
N PHE A 59 2.04 4.90 -22.41
CA PHE A 59 0.79 4.28 -21.98
C PHE A 59 -0.41 5.07 -22.51
N ASN A 60 -1.43 4.36 -23.01
CA ASN A 60 -2.64 5.00 -23.51
C ASN A 60 -3.46 5.57 -22.34
N SER A 61 -3.56 6.90 -22.27
CA SER A 61 -4.31 7.62 -21.24
C SER A 61 -5.81 7.32 -21.24
N GLN A 62 -6.39 6.94 -22.38
CA GLN A 62 -7.79 6.55 -22.50
C GLN A 62 -8.02 5.22 -21.76
N ASN A 63 -7.13 4.24 -21.89
CA ASN A 63 -7.21 2.96 -21.18
C ASN A 63 -7.11 3.16 -19.68
N LEU A 64 -6.24 4.06 -19.20
CA LEU A 64 -6.16 4.40 -17.78
C LEU A 64 -7.44 5.06 -17.28
N SER A 65 -7.97 6.01 -18.05
CA SER A 65 -9.24 6.69 -17.71
C SER A 65 -10.40 5.69 -17.63
N GLU A 66 -10.47 4.75 -18.56
CA GLU A 66 -11.48 3.69 -18.56
C GLU A 66 -11.33 2.77 -17.34
N LEU A 67 -10.12 2.30 -17.04
CA LEU A 67 -9.82 1.47 -15.87
C LEU A 67 -10.30 2.15 -14.58
N ILE A 68 -9.99 3.43 -14.40
CA ILE A 68 -10.41 4.19 -13.23
C ILE A 68 -11.95 4.34 -13.18
N LYS A 69 -12.59 4.66 -14.31
CA LYS A 69 -14.03 4.94 -14.38
C LYS A 69 -14.90 3.68 -14.30
N THR A 70 -14.39 2.53 -14.72
CA THR A 70 -15.12 1.25 -14.71
C THR A 70 -15.00 0.49 -13.41
N ARG A 71 -13.97 0.75 -12.59
CA ARG A 71 -13.79 0.11 -11.30
C ARG A 71 -15.00 0.34 -10.36
N ARG A 72 -15.46 -0.74 -9.71
CA ARG A 72 -16.61 -0.71 -8.77
C ARG A 72 -16.26 -1.45 -7.47
N SER A 73 -16.95 -1.09 -6.39
CA SER A 73 -17.01 -1.91 -5.17
C SER A 73 -17.97 -3.05 -5.39
N VAL A 74 -17.46 -4.26 -5.52
CA VAL A 74 -18.26 -5.47 -5.74
C VAL A 74 -18.46 -6.20 -4.43
N ARG A 75 -19.67 -6.73 -4.22
CA ARG A 75 -20.08 -7.39 -2.98
C ARG A 75 -20.50 -8.86 -3.19
N TYR A 76 -20.43 -9.34 -4.42
CA TYR A 76 -20.79 -10.71 -4.78
C TYR A 76 -19.66 -11.34 -5.58
N PHE A 77 -19.07 -12.39 -5.02
CA PHE A 77 -17.88 -13.05 -5.54
C PHE A 77 -18.18 -14.51 -5.93
N LYS A 78 -17.42 -15.03 -6.88
CA LYS A 78 -17.38 -16.46 -7.19
C LYS A 78 -16.65 -17.21 -6.09
N LYS A 79 -16.98 -18.49 -5.87
CA LYS A 79 -16.24 -19.39 -4.97
C LYS A 79 -14.95 -19.93 -5.65
N GLN A 80 -14.21 -19.04 -6.27
CA GLN A 80 -13.00 -19.36 -7.02
C GLN A 80 -11.81 -18.72 -6.30
N SER A 81 -10.79 -19.50 -6.00
CA SER A 81 -9.52 -18.99 -5.45
C SER A 81 -8.82 -18.09 -6.47
N ILE A 82 -8.03 -17.15 -5.97
CA ILE A 82 -7.12 -16.34 -6.78
C ILE A 82 -5.74 -16.97 -6.67
N ASP A 83 -5.06 -17.15 -7.78
CA ASP A 83 -3.70 -17.70 -7.80
C ASP A 83 -2.74 -16.78 -7.04
N GLU A 84 -1.82 -17.37 -6.30
CA GLU A 84 -0.87 -16.61 -5.47
C GLU A 84 0.02 -15.69 -6.31
N SER A 85 0.37 -16.09 -7.52
CA SER A 85 1.13 -15.25 -8.47
C SER A 85 0.37 -13.96 -8.81
N ILE A 86 -0.94 -14.07 -9.07
CA ILE A 86 -1.80 -12.90 -9.35
C ILE A 86 -1.89 -12.01 -8.11
N LEU A 87 -2.04 -12.60 -6.91
CA LEU A 87 -2.07 -11.83 -5.66
C LEU A 87 -0.75 -11.09 -5.41
N LYS A 88 0.39 -11.73 -5.68
CA LYS A 88 1.72 -11.09 -5.56
C LYS A 88 1.84 -9.87 -6.47
N GLU A 89 1.45 -9.98 -7.74
CA GLU A 89 1.46 -8.85 -8.66
C GLU A 89 0.52 -7.71 -8.22
N ILE A 90 -0.65 -8.03 -7.67
CA ILE A 90 -1.60 -7.05 -7.14
C ILE A 90 -1.04 -6.34 -5.90
N PHE A 91 -0.35 -7.06 -5.03
CA PHE A 91 0.18 -6.48 -3.79
C PHE A 91 1.48 -5.69 -4.00
N ASP A 92 2.30 -6.08 -4.99
CA ASP A 92 3.57 -5.42 -5.28
C ASP A 92 3.41 -3.91 -5.56
N VAL A 93 2.36 -3.52 -6.30
CA VAL A 93 2.14 -2.11 -6.69
C VAL A 93 1.82 -1.17 -5.53
N VAL A 94 1.55 -1.69 -4.34
CA VAL A 94 1.27 -0.87 -3.15
C VAL A 94 2.47 0.01 -2.80
N ASN A 95 3.66 -0.54 -2.86
CA ASN A 95 4.90 0.17 -2.52
C ASN A 95 5.37 1.15 -3.61
N TRP A 96 4.77 1.10 -4.81
CA TRP A 96 5.03 2.06 -5.88
C TRP A 96 4.22 3.36 -5.73
N ALA A 97 3.33 3.44 -4.76
CA ALA A 97 2.66 4.69 -4.43
C ALA A 97 3.63 5.70 -3.81
N PRO A 98 3.45 7.01 -4.07
CA PRO A 98 4.15 8.04 -3.32
C PRO A 98 3.92 7.83 -1.82
N ASN A 99 4.98 7.96 -1.03
CA ASN A 99 4.87 7.87 0.42
C ASN A 99 5.90 8.80 1.10
N SER A 100 5.57 9.25 2.28
CA SER A 100 6.39 10.20 3.03
C SER A 100 7.79 9.66 3.30
N CYS A 101 8.82 10.39 2.83
CA CYS A 101 10.23 10.08 3.02
C CYS A 101 10.64 8.68 2.53
N ASN A 102 9.89 8.10 1.60
CA ASN A 102 10.09 6.74 1.10
C ASN A 102 10.14 5.68 2.22
N ARG A 103 9.32 5.86 3.27
CA ARG A 103 9.30 4.97 4.45
C ARG A 103 8.76 3.58 4.15
N GLN A 104 7.91 3.42 3.12
CA GLN A 104 7.33 2.15 2.69
C GLN A 104 6.68 1.38 3.86
N ALA A 105 5.93 2.12 4.69
CA ALA A 105 5.42 1.63 5.96
C ALA A 105 4.12 0.84 5.86
N ILE A 106 3.55 0.69 4.65
CA ILE A 106 2.31 -0.06 4.46
C ILE A 106 2.59 -1.56 4.64
N LYS A 107 1.73 -2.23 5.39
CA LYS A 107 1.75 -3.68 5.62
C LYS A 107 0.39 -4.28 5.28
N LEU A 108 0.40 -5.37 4.54
CA LEU A 108 -0.81 -6.11 4.16
C LEU A 108 -0.86 -7.43 4.94
N PHE A 109 -1.90 -7.61 5.73
CA PHE A 109 -2.17 -8.88 6.42
C PHE A 109 -3.28 -9.60 5.65
N VAL A 110 -2.92 -10.70 5.02
CA VAL A 110 -3.75 -11.40 4.04
C VAL A 110 -4.25 -12.73 4.61
N LYS A 111 -5.55 -12.97 4.45
CA LYS A 111 -6.16 -14.28 4.68
C LYS A 111 -6.79 -14.75 3.37
N SER A 112 -6.37 -15.93 2.90
CA SER A 112 -6.88 -16.54 1.67
C SER A 112 -7.28 -17.98 1.91
N ASN A 113 -8.13 -18.52 1.04
CA ASN A 113 -8.50 -19.94 0.97
C ASN A 113 -9.10 -20.57 2.24
N SER A 114 -9.64 -19.74 3.15
CA SER A 114 -10.33 -20.19 4.36
C SER A 114 -11.65 -19.44 4.53
N SER A 115 -12.72 -19.98 3.95
CA SER A 115 -14.04 -19.31 3.93
C SER A 115 -14.59 -19.02 5.33
N GLU A 116 -14.41 -19.93 6.30
CA GLU A 116 -14.91 -19.72 7.66
C GLU A 116 -14.12 -18.60 8.39
N GLU A 117 -12.79 -18.61 8.30
CA GLU A 117 -11.98 -17.57 8.92
C GLU A 117 -12.23 -16.20 8.27
N ILE A 118 -12.37 -16.14 6.93
CA ILE A 118 -12.70 -14.92 6.20
C ILE A 118 -14.08 -14.40 6.63
N LYS A 119 -15.07 -15.29 6.77
CA LYS A 119 -16.40 -14.95 7.26
C LYS A 119 -16.36 -14.34 8.66
N GLU A 120 -15.55 -14.91 9.55
CA GLU A 120 -15.34 -14.36 10.90
C GLU A 120 -14.66 -12.97 10.86
N LEU A 121 -13.66 -12.79 10.01
CA LEU A 121 -13.01 -11.48 9.80
C LEU A 121 -14.00 -10.44 9.25
N MET A 122 -14.85 -10.84 8.30
CA MET A 122 -15.89 -9.94 7.75
C MET A 122 -16.89 -9.46 8.79
N LYS A 123 -17.30 -10.33 9.74
CA LYS A 123 -18.23 -9.97 10.81
C LYS A 123 -17.71 -8.85 11.72
N LEU A 124 -16.38 -8.66 11.78
CA LEU A 124 -15.77 -7.59 12.56
C LEU A 124 -15.92 -6.21 11.88
N ASN A 125 -16.35 -6.17 10.63
CA ASN A 125 -16.43 -4.97 9.82
C ASN A 125 -17.87 -4.53 9.57
N ASN A 126 -18.11 -3.23 9.62
CA ASN A 126 -19.40 -2.68 9.27
C ASN A 126 -19.64 -2.76 7.74
N GLY A 127 -20.89 -3.04 7.34
CA GLY A 127 -21.30 -3.11 5.92
C GLY A 127 -20.97 -4.42 5.20
N ALA A 128 -20.40 -5.42 5.89
CA ALA A 128 -20.11 -6.73 5.31
C ALA A 128 -21.31 -7.70 5.30
N THR A 129 -22.39 -7.38 5.99
CA THR A 129 -23.55 -8.26 6.19
C THR A 129 -24.30 -8.63 4.90
N CYS A 130 -24.23 -7.78 3.87
CA CYS A 130 -24.89 -7.99 2.58
C CYS A 130 -23.97 -8.62 1.52
N MET A 131 -22.86 -9.22 1.93
CA MET A 131 -21.85 -9.78 1.04
C MET A 131 -21.80 -11.29 1.20
N ASN A 132 -21.56 -12.01 0.09
CA ASN A 132 -21.12 -13.40 0.22
C ASN A 132 -19.62 -13.47 0.59
N VAL A 133 -19.18 -14.62 1.09
CA VAL A 133 -17.78 -14.79 1.50
C VAL A 133 -16.87 -14.81 0.26
N PRO A 134 -15.92 -13.87 0.15
CA PRO A 134 -14.92 -13.83 -0.91
C PRO A 134 -13.78 -14.81 -0.63
N PRO A 135 -12.93 -15.11 -1.62
CA PRO A 135 -11.77 -15.99 -1.41
C PRO A 135 -10.61 -15.32 -0.67
N VAL A 136 -10.57 -13.99 -0.57
CA VAL A 136 -9.46 -13.24 0.05
C VAL A 136 -9.98 -12.08 0.88
N PHE A 137 -9.39 -11.94 2.08
CA PHE A 137 -9.52 -10.80 2.98
C PHE A 137 -8.15 -10.18 3.21
N VAL A 138 -8.07 -8.85 3.18
CA VAL A 138 -6.82 -8.09 3.40
C VAL A 138 -7.07 -7.01 4.45
N SER A 139 -6.24 -6.98 5.48
CA SER A 139 -6.16 -5.83 6.39
C SER A 139 -4.98 -4.96 5.98
N ILE A 140 -5.27 -3.71 5.65
CA ILE A 140 -4.30 -2.69 5.27
C ILE A 140 -3.87 -1.97 6.53
N CYS A 141 -2.61 -2.08 6.88
CA CYS A 141 -2.02 -1.50 8.07
C CYS A 141 -0.86 -0.57 7.72
N PHE A 142 -0.53 0.31 8.65
CA PHE A 142 0.64 1.19 8.57
C PHE A 142 1.55 0.93 9.77
N ASP A 143 2.83 0.65 9.53
CA ASP A 143 3.84 0.49 10.58
C ASP A 143 4.21 1.87 11.16
N THR A 144 3.78 2.14 12.39
CA THR A 144 3.98 3.43 13.04
C THR A 144 5.39 3.63 13.62
N LYS A 145 6.24 2.61 13.61
CA LYS A 145 7.61 2.71 14.13
C LYS A 145 8.48 3.72 13.37
N GLY A 146 8.13 4.01 12.12
CA GLY A 146 8.82 5.01 11.30
C GLY A 146 8.33 6.45 11.52
N LEU A 147 7.26 6.68 12.29
CA LEU A 147 6.78 8.03 12.62
C LEU A 147 7.60 8.61 13.76
N VAL A 148 8.11 9.81 13.58
CA VAL A 148 9.00 10.48 14.54
C VAL A 148 8.24 11.48 15.40
N LEU A 149 7.24 12.17 14.82
CA LEU A 149 6.51 13.26 15.46
C LEU A 149 5.00 12.94 15.52
N PRO A 150 4.30 13.34 16.60
CA PRO A 150 2.84 13.18 16.69
C PRO A 150 2.05 13.85 15.57
N ILE A 151 2.58 14.93 14.98
CA ILE A 151 1.98 15.65 13.85
C ILE A 151 1.95 14.81 12.57
N GLU A 152 2.74 13.74 12.48
CA GLU A 152 2.79 12.87 11.30
C GLU A 152 1.67 11.82 11.26
N ARG A 153 0.74 11.80 12.22
CA ARG A 153 -0.30 10.76 12.31
C ARG A 153 -1.19 10.66 11.07
N GLU A 154 -1.45 11.78 10.36
CA GLU A 154 -2.24 11.79 9.14
C GLU A 154 -1.50 11.16 7.95
N VAL A 155 -0.17 11.14 7.98
CA VAL A 155 0.67 10.49 6.94
C VAL A 155 0.27 9.03 6.76
N ALA A 156 -0.04 8.33 7.85
CA ALA A 156 -0.46 6.93 7.79
C ALA A 156 -1.70 6.72 6.90
N TYR A 157 -2.66 7.61 6.95
CA TYR A 157 -3.89 7.52 6.16
C TYR A 157 -3.66 7.96 4.71
N ILE A 158 -2.86 8.99 4.48
CA ILE A 158 -2.54 9.50 3.13
C ILE A 158 -1.75 8.45 2.36
N ASP A 159 -0.62 8.01 2.89
CA ASP A 159 0.26 7.03 2.23
C ASP A 159 -0.49 5.72 1.96
N SER A 160 -1.24 5.22 2.97
CA SER A 160 -2.01 3.99 2.81
C SER A 160 -3.15 4.12 1.80
N GLY A 161 -3.81 5.28 1.73
CA GLY A 161 -4.85 5.55 0.75
C GLY A 161 -4.32 5.51 -0.68
N LEU A 162 -3.14 6.08 -0.91
CA LEU A 162 -2.46 6.05 -2.21
C LEU A 162 -2.07 4.61 -2.61
N GLY A 163 -1.46 3.86 -1.69
CA GLY A 163 -1.10 2.47 -1.94
C GLY A 163 -2.31 1.56 -2.16
N LEU A 164 -3.38 1.75 -1.38
CA LEU A 164 -4.62 1.01 -1.54
C LEU A 164 -5.29 1.28 -2.89
N GLN A 165 -5.24 2.53 -3.39
CA GLN A 165 -5.77 2.85 -4.72
C GLN A 165 -5.01 2.13 -5.82
N ASN A 166 -3.66 2.06 -5.76
CA ASN A 166 -2.85 1.29 -6.71
C ASN A 166 -3.28 -0.19 -6.72
N LEU A 167 -3.40 -0.80 -5.53
CA LEU A 167 -3.85 -2.19 -5.37
C LEU A 167 -5.21 -2.43 -6.02
N ILE A 168 -6.17 -1.55 -5.75
CA ILE A 168 -7.54 -1.66 -6.28
C ILE A 168 -7.55 -1.57 -7.81
N LEU A 169 -6.78 -0.68 -8.40
CA LEU A 169 -6.69 -0.54 -9.86
C LEU A 169 -5.99 -1.75 -10.50
N MET A 170 -4.90 -2.24 -9.90
CA MET A 170 -4.22 -3.43 -10.38
C MET A 170 -5.12 -4.66 -10.29
N ALA A 171 -5.85 -4.85 -9.19
CA ALA A 171 -6.83 -5.93 -9.07
C ALA A 171 -7.88 -5.85 -10.18
N HIS A 172 -8.44 -4.65 -10.41
CA HIS A 172 -9.44 -4.44 -11.45
C HIS A 172 -8.91 -4.75 -12.86
N SER A 173 -7.68 -4.36 -13.18
CA SER A 173 -7.04 -4.65 -14.47
C SER A 173 -6.87 -6.16 -14.72
N LYS A 174 -6.79 -6.96 -13.66
CA LYS A 174 -6.70 -8.43 -13.72
C LYS A 174 -8.07 -9.13 -13.59
N GLY A 175 -9.18 -8.37 -13.68
CA GLY A 175 -10.52 -8.94 -13.53
C GLY A 175 -10.89 -9.36 -12.11
N ILE A 176 -10.08 -8.95 -11.11
CA ILE A 176 -10.35 -9.16 -9.69
C ILE A 176 -11.10 -7.96 -9.14
N ALA A 177 -12.27 -8.23 -8.59
CA ALA A 177 -13.08 -7.22 -7.93
C ALA A 177 -12.70 -7.06 -6.46
N THR A 178 -12.86 -5.82 -5.95
CA THR A 178 -12.55 -5.46 -4.57
C THR A 178 -13.71 -4.72 -3.91
N CYS A 179 -13.78 -4.79 -2.58
CA CYS A 179 -14.62 -3.91 -1.78
C CYS A 179 -13.91 -3.55 -0.47
N VAL A 180 -13.66 -2.26 -0.27
CA VAL A 180 -13.17 -1.75 1.02
C VAL A 180 -14.31 -1.77 2.02
N LEU A 181 -14.06 -2.30 3.21
CA LEU A 181 -15.01 -2.43 4.30
C LEU A 181 -14.87 -1.24 5.27
N ASN A 182 -15.98 -0.83 5.88
CA ASN A 182 -15.95 0.26 6.84
C ASN A 182 -15.33 -0.21 8.16
N TRP A 183 -14.22 0.41 8.53
CA TRP A 183 -13.47 0.16 9.77
C TRP A 183 -13.50 1.35 10.74
N THR A 184 -13.93 2.54 10.31
CA THR A 184 -13.84 3.79 11.09
C THR A 184 -14.65 3.79 12.41
N HIS A 185 -15.61 2.88 12.56
CA HIS A 185 -16.45 2.74 13.76
C HIS A 185 -16.20 1.42 14.49
N ALA A 186 -15.05 0.80 14.28
CA ALA A 186 -14.71 -0.44 14.97
C ALA A 186 -14.59 -0.19 16.48
N LYS A 187 -15.21 -1.07 17.27
CA LYS A 187 -15.02 -1.08 18.72
C LYS A 187 -13.67 -1.70 19.07
N GLN A 188 -13.12 -1.36 20.22
CA GLN A 188 -11.85 -1.93 20.71
C GLN A 188 -11.87 -3.47 20.65
N SER A 189 -12.97 -4.10 21.09
CA SER A 189 -13.11 -5.56 21.04
C SER A 189 -13.04 -6.17 19.64
N GLN A 190 -13.49 -5.43 18.60
CA GLN A 190 -13.40 -5.85 17.21
C GLN A 190 -11.95 -5.74 16.73
N GLU A 191 -11.26 -4.66 17.11
CA GLU A 191 -9.86 -4.46 16.80
C GLU A 191 -8.98 -5.53 17.45
N ASP A 192 -9.16 -5.81 18.74
CA ASP A 192 -8.44 -6.85 19.47
C ASP A 192 -8.64 -8.22 18.83
N SER A 193 -9.88 -8.53 18.42
CA SER A 193 -10.22 -9.77 17.72
C SER A 193 -9.53 -9.87 16.35
N LEU A 194 -9.54 -8.78 15.58
CA LEU A 194 -8.87 -8.72 14.27
C LEU A 194 -7.35 -8.91 14.42
N ARG A 195 -6.75 -8.19 15.36
CA ARG A 195 -5.32 -8.31 15.67
C ARG A 195 -4.94 -9.74 16.04
N LYS A 196 -5.70 -10.37 16.91
CA LYS A 196 -5.47 -11.76 17.31
C LYS A 196 -5.59 -12.73 16.13
N LYS A 197 -6.66 -12.59 15.31
CA LYS A 197 -6.91 -13.51 14.18
C LYS A 197 -5.87 -13.41 13.07
N LEU A 198 -5.31 -12.23 12.84
CA LEU A 198 -4.32 -11.96 11.77
C LEU A 198 -2.90 -11.78 12.29
N ASN A 199 -2.66 -11.94 13.60
CA ASN A 199 -1.37 -11.70 14.26
C ASN A 199 -0.79 -10.31 13.94
N ILE A 200 -1.61 -9.27 14.06
CA ILE A 200 -1.22 -7.88 13.80
C ILE A 200 -0.60 -7.29 15.07
N ASP A 201 0.66 -6.87 14.97
CA ASP A 201 1.41 -6.21 16.04
C ASP A 201 0.76 -4.88 16.46
N LYS A 202 0.94 -4.48 17.72
CA LYS A 202 0.41 -3.23 18.28
C LYS A 202 0.93 -1.95 17.57
N TYR A 203 2.08 -2.01 16.93
CA TYR A 203 2.66 -0.90 16.18
C TYR A 203 2.08 -0.75 14.77
N HIS A 204 1.27 -1.69 14.31
CA HIS A 204 0.57 -1.58 13.05
C HIS A 204 -0.80 -0.92 13.26
N LEU A 205 -0.95 0.32 12.80
CA LEU A 205 -2.23 1.01 12.77
C LEU A 205 -3.10 0.40 11.66
N ILE A 206 -4.27 -0.13 12.01
CA ILE A 206 -5.22 -0.66 11.02
C ILE A 206 -5.91 0.51 10.33
N ILE A 207 -5.69 0.64 9.03
CA ILE A 207 -6.24 1.75 8.22
C ILE A 207 -7.59 1.38 7.62
N ALA A 208 -7.66 0.21 6.98
CA ALA A 208 -8.87 -0.30 6.35
C ALA A 208 -8.79 -1.82 6.20
N ASN A 209 -9.95 -2.44 6.05
CA ASN A 209 -10.03 -3.83 5.62
C ASN A 209 -10.66 -3.91 4.24
N MET A 210 -10.32 -4.91 3.47
CA MET A 210 -10.81 -5.10 2.12
C MET A 210 -11.04 -6.58 1.83
N VAL A 211 -12.01 -6.84 0.99
CA VAL A 211 -12.24 -8.18 0.43
C VAL A 211 -12.02 -8.15 -1.08
N MET A 212 -11.60 -9.29 -1.66
CA MET A 212 -11.36 -9.40 -3.07
C MET A 212 -11.63 -10.82 -3.61
N GLY A 213 -11.98 -10.89 -4.89
CA GLY A 213 -12.31 -12.14 -5.58
C GLY A 213 -12.80 -11.90 -7.01
N TYR A 214 -13.00 -12.98 -7.77
CA TYR A 214 -13.66 -12.89 -9.07
C TYR A 214 -15.11 -12.48 -8.88
N PRO A 215 -15.63 -11.45 -9.61
CA PRO A 215 -16.99 -11.00 -9.46
C PRO A 215 -17.98 -12.05 -9.98
N SER A 216 -19.07 -12.29 -9.24
CA SER A 216 -20.20 -13.09 -9.72
C SER A 216 -21.35 -12.21 -10.26
N LYS A 217 -21.39 -10.95 -9.83
CA LYS A 217 -22.33 -9.93 -10.29
C LYS A 217 -21.63 -8.59 -10.39
N GLY A 218 -22.03 -7.76 -11.35
CA GLY A 218 -21.61 -6.38 -11.45
C GLY A 218 -22.21 -5.49 -10.35
N SER A 219 -21.76 -4.25 -10.31
CA SER A 219 -22.30 -3.20 -9.46
C SER A 219 -22.78 -2.03 -10.32
N PRO A 220 -23.83 -1.32 -9.94
CA PRO A 220 -24.35 -0.19 -10.71
C PRO A 220 -23.32 0.94 -10.82
N ILE A 221 -23.42 1.73 -11.87
CA ILE A 221 -22.61 2.92 -12.09
C ILE A 221 -23.10 4.00 -11.11
N PRO A 222 -22.26 4.49 -10.20
CA PRO A 222 -22.67 5.56 -9.29
C PRO A 222 -22.62 6.91 -9.98
N THR A 223 -23.49 7.83 -9.55
CA THR A 223 -23.41 9.23 -9.92
C THR A 223 -22.10 9.84 -9.43
N ARG A 224 -21.57 10.81 -10.17
CA ARG A 224 -20.39 11.60 -9.81
C ARG A 224 -20.73 13.08 -9.86
N SER A 225 -20.09 13.87 -8.99
CA SER A 225 -20.16 15.31 -9.03
C SER A 225 -19.60 15.85 -10.34
N ASN A 226 -20.11 16.99 -10.80
CA ASN A 226 -19.56 17.67 -11.96
C ASN A 226 -18.19 18.27 -11.62
N LEU A 227 -17.34 18.45 -12.64
CA LEU A 227 -15.99 19.01 -12.44
C LEU A 227 -16.01 20.36 -11.71
N LYS A 228 -16.94 21.23 -12.05
CA LYS A 228 -17.13 22.55 -11.44
C LYS A 228 -17.45 22.53 -9.94
N ASP A 229 -17.94 21.39 -9.41
CA ASP A 229 -18.35 21.28 -8.01
C ASP A 229 -17.16 20.99 -7.08
N PHE A 230 -16.01 20.58 -7.62
CA PHE A 230 -14.81 20.25 -6.83
C PHE A 230 -13.50 20.84 -7.37
N VAL A 231 -13.50 21.46 -8.56
CA VAL A 231 -12.34 22.18 -9.10
C VAL A 231 -12.61 23.68 -9.04
N ILE A 232 -11.78 24.38 -8.29
CA ILE A 232 -11.87 25.84 -8.11
C ILE A 232 -10.68 26.45 -8.83
N TRP A 233 -10.93 27.09 -9.96
CA TRP A 233 -9.93 27.86 -10.72
C TRP A 233 -9.78 29.25 -10.09
N ARG A 234 -8.55 29.69 -9.85
CA ARG A 234 -8.23 31.02 -9.30
C ARG A 234 -7.20 31.72 -10.16
#